data_733ad90803b615ea19c063a6af07453f
#
_entry.id   733ad90803b615ea19c063a6af07453f
#
_cell.length_a   1.000
_cell.length_b   1.000
_cell.length_c   1.000
_cell.angle_alpha   90.00
_cell.angle_beta   90.00
_cell.angle_gamma   90.00
#
_symmetry.space_group_name_H-M   'P 1'
#
loop_
_entity.id
_entity.type
_entity.pdbx_description
1 polymer ?
#
loop_
_entity_poly.entity_id
_entity_poly.type
_entity_poly.pdbx_seq_one_letter_code
_entity_poly.pdbx_strand_id
1 'polypeptide(L)'
;FTQALRQQGVSQDQLQQLHAPIGYNIGAETPEEIAISILAELLQVKNGKAGGLMQDDVRLKRDQLVVMRGSGDIATGVALRLYHAGFKVVMLDLDKPTVIRRTVAFAQGMFDDETSVEGVRAKRVESVEQAFEQLDLGIIPLLVDPEGATLAELKPRYLVDAILAKQNLGTHREMAPITVALGPGFEAGRDCDAVIETNRGHHLGRVIYQGPAQPNTGI
;
A
#
# COMPACT_ATOMS: atom_id res chain seq x y z
N PHE A 1 17.33 9.38 -39.85
CA PHE A 1 17.19 10.66 -39.18
C PHE A 1 18.28 10.84 -38.11
N THR A 2 18.38 9.99 -37.10
CA THR A 2 19.39 10.04 -36.03
C THR A 2 20.84 9.95 -36.55
N GLN A 3 21.09 9.19 -37.63
CA GLN A 3 22.40 9.07 -38.25
C GLN A 3 22.84 10.39 -38.93
N ALA A 4 21.92 11.10 -39.54
CA ALA A 4 22.18 12.40 -40.15
C ALA A 4 22.49 13.48 -39.08
N LEU A 5 21.79 13.45 -37.95
CA LEU A 5 22.05 14.37 -36.83
C LEU A 5 23.41 14.11 -36.17
N ARG A 6 23.84 12.85 -36.05
CA ARG A 6 25.20 12.51 -35.59
C ARG A 6 26.29 13.08 -36.52
N GLN A 7 26.06 13.01 -37.81
CA GLN A 7 27.00 13.59 -38.79
C GLN A 7 27.08 15.11 -38.70
N GLN A 8 26.06 15.77 -38.16
CA GLN A 8 26.03 17.21 -37.91
C GLN A 8 26.53 17.60 -36.51
N GLY A 9 27.09 16.64 -35.75
CA GLY A 9 27.74 16.94 -34.46
C GLY A 9 26.79 16.92 -33.24
N VAL A 10 25.54 16.41 -33.39
CA VAL A 10 24.63 16.25 -32.25
C VAL A 10 25.11 15.12 -31.35
N SER A 11 25.30 15.40 -30.08
CA SER A 11 25.80 14.43 -29.10
C SER A 11 24.80 13.30 -28.83
N GLN A 12 25.29 12.15 -28.30
CA GLN A 12 24.47 11.01 -27.96
C GLN A 12 23.39 11.36 -26.91
N ASP A 13 23.78 12.19 -25.93
CA ASP A 13 22.84 12.62 -24.85
C ASP A 13 21.72 13.51 -25.40
N GLN A 14 22.03 14.39 -26.36
CA GLN A 14 21.03 15.19 -27.03
C GLN A 14 20.09 14.32 -27.90
N LEU A 15 20.60 13.26 -28.53
CA LEU A 15 19.79 12.33 -29.30
C LEU A 15 18.86 11.50 -28.43
N GLN A 16 19.26 11.19 -27.19
CA GLN A 16 18.40 10.48 -26.22
C GLN A 16 17.25 11.34 -25.72
N GLN A 17 17.38 12.66 -25.76
CA GLN A 17 16.31 13.59 -25.38
C GLN A 17 15.34 13.89 -26.54
N LEU A 18 15.62 13.37 -27.72
CA LEU A 18 14.81 13.59 -28.90
C LEU A 18 13.66 12.60 -28.97
N HIS A 19 12.44 13.11 -28.93
CA HIS A 19 11.23 12.33 -29.12
C HIS A 19 10.95 12.17 -30.63
N ALA A 20 11.59 11.18 -31.27
CA ALA A 20 11.44 10.93 -32.70
C ALA A 20 11.43 9.42 -33.01
N PRO A 21 10.33 8.87 -33.56
CA PRO A 21 9.08 9.55 -33.89
C PRO A 21 8.34 10.03 -32.65
N ILE A 22 7.66 11.17 -32.74
CA ILE A 22 6.83 11.72 -31.68
C ILE A 22 5.46 11.02 -31.64
N GLY A 23 4.89 10.86 -30.46
CA GLY A 23 3.59 10.27 -30.22
C GLY A 23 3.64 8.84 -29.69
N TYR A 24 2.56 8.43 -29.05
CA TYR A 24 2.38 7.04 -28.65
C TYR A 24 2.11 6.12 -29.86
N ASN A 25 2.71 4.94 -29.84
CA ASN A 25 2.40 3.90 -30.85
C ASN A 25 1.03 3.25 -30.57
N ILE A 26 -0.04 3.92 -31.02
CA ILE A 26 -1.43 3.48 -30.90
C ILE A 26 -2.00 2.97 -32.21
N GLY A 27 -1.14 2.77 -33.23
CA GLY A 27 -1.59 2.38 -34.58
C GLY A 27 -2.29 3.52 -35.33
N ALA A 28 -1.96 4.77 -35.04
CA ALA A 28 -2.55 5.95 -35.65
C ALA A 28 -2.18 6.05 -37.13
N GLU A 29 -3.17 6.14 -38.04
CA GLU A 29 -3.03 6.26 -39.48
C GLU A 29 -3.60 7.59 -40.00
N THR A 30 -4.64 8.11 -39.38
CA THR A 30 -5.26 9.38 -39.79
C THR A 30 -4.61 10.60 -39.12
N PRO A 31 -4.69 11.82 -39.69
CA PRO A 31 -4.14 13.02 -39.08
C PRO A 31 -4.69 13.29 -37.68
N GLU A 32 -5.98 13.00 -37.43
CA GLU A 32 -6.65 13.17 -36.14
C GLU A 32 -6.09 12.18 -35.10
N GLU A 33 -5.89 10.92 -35.47
CA GLU A 33 -5.31 9.89 -34.59
C GLU A 33 -3.85 10.20 -34.27
N ILE A 34 -3.09 10.68 -35.27
CA ILE A 34 -1.70 11.12 -35.06
C ILE A 34 -1.66 12.30 -34.09
N ALA A 35 -2.58 13.26 -34.21
CA ALA A 35 -2.68 14.38 -33.28
C ALA A 35 -2.98 13.94 -31.85
N ILE A 36 -3.88 12.96 -31.65
CA ILE A 36 -4.17 12.36 -30.34
C ILE A 36 -2.94 11.69 -29.77
N SER A 37 -2.22 10.91 -30.56
CA SER A 37 -0.98 10.24 -30.17
C SER A 37 0.09 11.23 -29.68
N ILE A 38 0.31 12.32 -30.40
CA ILE A 38 1.25 13.38 -30.04
C ILE A 38 0.81 14.13 -28.76
N LEU A 39 -0.47 14.48 -28.65
CA LEU A 39 -1.00 15.15 -27.47
C LEU A 39 -0.88 14.29 -26.21
N ALA A 40 -1.10 13.00 -26.32
CA ALA A 40 -0.95 12.07 -25.21
C ALA A 40 0.52 12.04 -24.70
N GLU A 41 1.50 12.00 -25.59
CA GLU A 41 2.91 12.05 -25.22
C GLU A 41 3.29 13.42 -24.59
N LEU A 42 2.82 14.53 -25.15
CA LEU A 42 3.07 15.86 -24.59
C LEU A 42 2.49 16.00 -23.17
N LEU A 43 1.29 15.47 -22.92
CA LEU A 43 0.68 15.45 -21.59
C LEU A 43 1.47 14.57 -20.62
N GLN A 44 1.97 13.44 -21.08
CA GLN A 44 2.84 12.55 -20.30
C GLN A 44 4.10 13.29 -19.83
N VAL A 45 4.82 13.91 -20.76
CA VAL A 45 6.06 14.65 -20.47
C VAL A 45 5.77 15.83 -19.54
N LYS A 46 4.73 16.62 -19.84
CA LYS A 46 4.31 17.75 -18.99
C LYS A 46 4.02 17.34 -17.55
N ASN A 47 3.41 16.17 -17.34
CA ASN A 47 2.99 15.69 -16.02
C ASN A 47 4.07 14.81 -15.34
N GLY A 48 5.23 14.61 -15.95
CA GLY A 48 6.32 13.79 -15.41
C GLY A 48 5.94 12.31 -15.21
N LYS A 49 5.05 11.76 -16.06
CA LYS A 49 4.59 10.38 -15.97
C LYS A 49 5.39 9.47 -16.90
N ALA A 50 5.54 8.21 -16.52
CA ALA A 50 6.22 7.21 -17.34
C ALA A 50 5.42 6.76 -18.58
N GLY A 51 4.12 7.12 -18.65
CA GLY A 51 3.19 6.59 -19.67
C GLY A 51 2.75 5.17 -19.37
N GLY A 52 1.85 4.64 -20.20
CA GLY A 52 1.29 3.32 -20.03
C GLY A 52 -0.23 3.35 -19.85
N LEU A 53 -0.84 2.18 -19.72
CA LEU A 53 -2.27 2.08 -19.45
C LEU A 53 -2.54 2.42 -17.99
N MET A 54 -3.60 3.19 -17.72
CA MET A 54 -4.03 3.46 -16.33
C MET A 54 -4.31 2.16 -15.55
N GLN A 55 -4.65 1.06 -16.25
CA GLN A 55 -4.79 -0.27 -15.66
C GLN A 55 -3.47 -0.79 -15.06
N ASP A 56 -2.33 -0.42 -15.61
CA ASP A 56 -1.02 -0.87 -15.12
C ASP A 56 -0.67 -0.22 -13.79
N ASP A 57 -1.05 1.06 -13.58
CA ASP A 57 -0.93 1.72 -12.26
C ASP A 57 -1.79 1.03 -11.19
N VAL A 58 -2.98 0.56 -11.57
CA VAL A 58 -3.87 -0.20 -10.67
C VAL A 58 -3.32 -1.61 -10.43
N ARG A 59 -2.74 -2.25 -11.47
CA ARG A 59 -2.08 -3.55 -11.34
C ARG A 59 -0.86 -3.50 -10.44
N LEU A 60 0.00 -2.50 -10.59
CA LEU A 60 1.18 -2.30 -9.73
C LEU A 60 0.78 -2.17 -8.26
N LYS A 61 -0.34 -1.48 -7.96
CA LYS A 61 -0.89 -1.40 -6.60
C LYS A 61 -1.44 -2.75 -6.10
N ARG A 62 -2.09 -3.54 -6.98
CA ARG A 62 -2.61 -4.86 -6.64
C ARG A 62 -1.53 -5.88 -6.29
N ASP A 63 -0.33 -5.74 -6.87
CA ASP A 63 0.79 -6.64 -6.59
C ASP A 63 1.60 -6.20 -5.35
N GLN A 64 1.29 -5.05 -4.76
CA GLN A 64 1.97 -4.56 -3.56
C GLN A 64 1.30 -5.10 -2.30
N LEU A 65 2.02 -5.96 -1.59
CA LEU A 65 1.55 -6.55 -0.36
C LEU A 65 1.69 -5.55 0.80
N VAL A 66 0.60 -5.36 1.53
CA VAL A 66 0.56 -4.67 2.82
C VAL A 66 0.34 -5.72 3.90
N VAL A 67 1.21 -5.79 4.87
CA VAL A 67 0.97 -6.56 6.09
C VAL A 67 0.55 -5.60 7.19
N MET A 68 -0.54 -5.95 7.88
CA MET A 68 -1.02 -5.18 9.02
C MET A 68 -0.85 -5.97 10.30
N ARG A 69 -0.31 -5.37 11.33
CA ARG A 69 -0.30 -5.90 12.70
C ARG A 69 -1.54 -5.39 13.42
N GLY A 70 -2.36 -6.31 13.89
CA GLY A 70 -3.69 -6.05 14.48
C GLY A 70 -4.83 -6.19 13.48
N SER A 71 -5.97 -6.67 13.95
CA SER A 71 -7.21 -6.89 13.17
C SER A 71 -8.47 -6.31 13.84
N GLY A 72 -8.28 -5.43 14.83
CA GLY A 72 -9.36 -4.72 15.52
C GLY A 72 -10.13 -3.78 14.58
N ASP A 73 -11.12 -3.07 15.11
CA ASP A 73 -12.02 -2.22 14.34
C ASP A 73 -11.31 -1.10 13.56
N ILE A 74 -10.32 -0.42 14.17
CA ILE A 74 -9.55 0.63 13.48
C ILE A 74 -8.65 0.00 12.41
N ALA A 75 -7.97 -1.10 12.73
CA ALA A 75 -7.18 -1.85 11.74
C ALA A 75 -8.05 -2.31 10.56
N THR A 76 -9.26 -2.78 10.83
CA THR A 76 -10.24 -3.18 9.81
C THR A 76 -10.61 -2.01 8.90
N GLY A 77 -10.88 -0.83 9.46
CA GLY A 77 -11.16 0.37 8.67
C GLY A 77 -10.01 0.76 7.72
N VAL A 78 -8.77 0.64 8.18
CA VAL A 78 -7.58 0.85 7.34
C VAL A 78 -7.46 -0.24 6.28
N ALA A 79 -7.61 -1.52 6.66
CA ALA A 79 -7.55 -2.66 5.75
C ALA A 79 -8.57 -2.53 4.61
N LEU A 80 -9.82 -2.15 4.92
CA LEU A 80 -10.87 -1.91 3.92
C LEU A 80 -10.46 -0.82 2.92
N ARG A 81 -9.90 0.30 3.38
CA ARG A 81 -9.43 1.38 2.49
C ARG A 81 -8.30 0.93 1.58
N LEU A 82 -7.34 0.18 2.11
CA LEU A 82 -6.24 -0.39 1.34
C LEU A 82 -6.75 -1.42 0.33
N TYR A 83 -7.65 -2.32 0.74
CA TYR A 83 -8.28 -3.32 -0.13
C TYR A 83 -9.01 -2.66 -1.30
N HIS A 84 -9.88 -1.66 -1.03
CA HIS A 84 -10.60 -0.93 -2.07
C HIS A 84 -9.67 -0.08 -2.96
N ALA A 85 -8.51 0.33 -2.45
CA ALA A 85 -7.47 0.96 -3.26
C ALA A 85 -6.69 -0.05 -4.13
N GLY A 86 -6.97 -1.36 -4.02
CA GLY A 86 -6.39 -2.41 -4.83
C GLY A 86 -5.10 -3.03 -4.28
N PHE A 87 -4.77 -2.80 -3.00
CA PHE A 87 -3.66 -3.50 -2.34
C PHE A 87 -4.07 -4.91 -1.93
N LYS A 88 -3.10 -5.84 -1.94
CA LYS A 88 -3.20 -7.13 -1.25
C LYS A 88 -2.92 -6.89 0.23
N VAL A 89 -3.84 -7.29 1.11
CA VAL A 89 -3.73 -7.04 2.56
C VAL A 89 -3.72 -8.36 3.31
N VAL A 90 -2.73 -8.56 4.17
CA VAL A 90 -2.65 -9.67 5.15
C VAL A 90 -2.70 -9.04 6.54
N MET A 91 -3.43 -9.65 7.47
CA MET A 91 -3.48 -9.17 8.85
C MET A 91 -2.90 -10.22 9.81
N LEU A 92 -2.07 -9.75 10.73
CA LEU A 92 -1.42 -10.55 11.77
C LEU A 92 -2.02 -10.16 13.11
N ASP A 93 -2.42 -11.13 13.93
CA ASP A 93 -2.97 -10.85 15.26
C ASP A 93 -2.70 -12.01 16.22
N LEU A 94 -3.17 -11.86 17.45
CA LEU A 94 -3.23 -12.91 18.46
C LEU A 94 -4.21 -14.01 18.04
N ASP A 95 -4.03 -15.22 18.54
CA ASP A 95 -5.04 -16.30 18.41
C ASP A 95 -6.41 -15.89 18.95
N LYS A 96 -6.43 -15.10 20.01
CA LYS A 96 -7.64 -14.53 20.62
C LYS A 96 -7.48 -13.02 20.83
N PRO A 97 -7.74 -12.21 19.79
CA PRO A 97 -7.62 -10.76 19.88
C PRO A 97 -8.54 -10.14 20.94
N THR A 98 -8.05 -9.13 21.66
CA THR A 98 -8.85 -8.35 22.62
C THR A 98 -9.64 -7.27 21.87
N VAL A 99 -10.67 -7.64 21.17
CA VAL A 99 -11.52 -6.72 20.40
C VAL A 99 -12.89 -6.58 21.06
N ILE A 100 -13.36 -5.33 21.23
CA ILE A 100 -14.67 -5.02 21.84
C ILE A 100 -15.75 -4.97 20.77
N ARG A 101 -15.48 -4.27 19.65
CA ARG A 101 -16.44 -4.08 18.54
C ARG A 101 -16.30 -5.18 17.50
N ARG A 102 -16.62 -6.41 17.86
CA ARG A 102 -16.38 -7.61 17.07
C ARG A 102 -17.11 -7.63 15.72
N THR A 103 -18.33 -7.08 15.66
CA THR A 103 -19.17 -7.08 14.45
C THR A 103 -18.65 -6.19 13.31
N VAL A 104 -17.72 -5.29 13.60
CA VAL A 104 -17.10 -4.38 12.63
C VAL A 104 -15.59 -4.55 12.57
N ALA A 105 -15.09 -5.71 13.01
CA ALA A 105 -13.68 -6.01 13.06
C ALA A 105 -13.38 -7.37 12.41
N PHE A 106 -12.35 -7.41 11.56
CA PHE A 106 -11.86 -8.67 10.98
C PHE A 106 -11.32 -9.63 12.03
N ALA A 107 -10.94 -9.12 13.22
CA ALA A 107 -10.61 -9.94 14.39
C ALA A 107 -11.67 -10.99 14.75
N GLN A 108 -12.94 -10.80 14.35
CA GLN A 108 -13.98 -11.82 14.52
C GLN A 108 -13.61 -13.12 13.79
N GLY A 109 -12.95 -13.03 12.63
CA GLY A 109 -12.51 -14.21 11.88
C GLY A 109 -11.45 -15.05 12.58
N MET A 110 -10.73 -14.49 13.60
CA MET A 110 -9.82 -15.27 14.43
C MET A 110 -10.57 -16.25 15.36
N PHE A 111 -11.85 -16.00 15.65
CA PHE A 111 -12.71 -16.84 16.50
C PHE A 111 -13.60 -17.77 15.68
N ASP A 112 -14.10 -17.31 14.54
CA ASP A 112 -15.13 -17.98 13.73
C ASP A 112 -14.57 -18.53 12.40
N ASP A 113 -13.22 -18.53 12.22
CA ASP A 113 -12.48 -18.90 11.02
C ASP A 113 -12.70 -17.97 9.82
N GLU A 114 -13.84 -17.34 9.69
CA GLU A 114 -14.17 -16.40 8.62
C GLU A 114 -15.12 -15.30 9.12
N THR A 115 -14.97 -14.11 8.56
CA THR A 115 -15.87 -12.99 8.82
C THR A 115 -16.00 -12.10 7.58
N SER A 116 -16.97 -11.18 7.60
CA SER A 116 -17.12 -10.18 6.54
C SER A 116 -17.49 -8.83 7.13
N VAL A 117 -16.82 -7.77 6.67
CA VAL A 117 -17.10 -6.38 7.03
C VAL A 117 -17.27 -5.58 5.75
N GLU A 118 -18.37 -4.85 5.60
CA GLU A 118 -18.69 -4.05 4.40
C GLU A 118 -18.56 -4.84 3.08
N GLY A 119 -18.90 -6.13 3.09
CA GLY A 119 -18.84 -7.00 1.91
C GLY A 119 -17.44 -7.56 1.59
N VAL A 120 -16.41 -7.15 2.31
CA VAL A 120 -15.07 -7.73 2.20
C VAL A 120 -14.93 -8.89 3.17
N ARG A 121 -14.47 -10.04 2.65
CA ARG A 121 -14.26 -11.25 3.45
C ARG A 121 -12.86 -11.29 4.02
N ALA A 122 -12.75 -11.79 5.25
CA ALA A 122 -11.48 -12.14 5.86
C ALA A 122 -11.54 -13.56 6.43
N LYS A 123 -10.46 -14.32 6.28
CA LYS A 123 -10.41 -15.73 6.66
C LYS A 123 -9.12 -16.05 7.41
N ARG A 124 -9.27 -16.80 8.51
CA ARG A 124 -8.14 -17.36 9.25
C ARG A 124 -7.42 -18.40 8.41
N VAL A 125 -6.10 -18.36 8.44
CA VAL A 125 -5.21 -19.27 7.73
C VAL A 125 -4.07 -19.70 8.64
N GLU A 126 -3.50 -20.87 8.37
CA GLU A 126 -2.47 -21.48 9.23
C GLU A 126 -1.05 -21.33 8.65
N SER A 127 -0.93 -20.89 7.39
CA SER A 127 0.37 -20.71 6.74
C SER A 127 0.39 -19.57 5.74
N VAL A 128 1.59 -19.15 5.36
CA VAL A 128 1.81 -18.10 4.37
C VAL A 128 1.34 -18.54 2.98
N GLU A 129 1.49 -19.83 2.63
CA GLU A 129 0.98 -20.38 1.37
C GLU A 129 -0.54 -20.22 1.29
N GLN A 130 -1.25 -20.59 2.35
CA GLN A 130 -2.70 -20.41 2.42
C GLN A 130 -3.08 -18.93 2.37
N ALA A 131 -2.26 -18.04 2.95
CA ALA A 131 -2.50 -16.61 2.86
C ALA A 131 -2.45 -16.12 1.39
N PHE A 132 -1.46 -16.55 0.61
CA PHE A 132 -1.41 -16.20 -0.82
C PHE A 132 -2.59 -16.77 -1.61
N GLU A 133 -3.03 -18.00 -1.32
CA GLU A 133 -4.23 -18.57 -1.94
C GLU A 133 -5.48 -17.72 -1.68
N GLN A 134 -5.67 -17.24 -0.42
CA GLN A 134 -6.80 -16.38 -0.09
C GLN A 134 -6.69 -15.01 -0.78
N LEU A 135 -5.50 -14.43 -0.86
CA LEU A 135 -5.27 -13.16 -1.56
C LEU A 135 -5.65 -13.25 -3.05
N ASP A 136 -5.39 -14.37 -3.70
CA ASP A 136 -5.75 -14.58 -5.10
C ASP A 136 -7.27 -14.74 -5.31
N LEU A 137 -7.99 -15.15 -4.26
CA LEU A 137 -9.46 -15.19 -4.23
C LEU A 137 -10.09 -13.84 -3.83
N GLY A 138 -9.27 -12.81 -3.54
CA GLY A 138 -9.75 -11.51 -3.08
C GLY A 138 -10.23 -11.52 -1.62
N ILE A 139 -9.74 -12.44 -0.81
CA ILE A 139 -10.06 -12.58 0.62
C ILE A 139 -8.88 -12.09 1.42
N ILE A 140 -9.11 -11.34 2.51
CA ILE A 140 -8.05 -10.89 3.43
C ILE A 140 -7.68 -12.05 4.36
N PRO A 141 -6.46 -12.60 4.30
CA PRO A 141 -6.03 -13.65 5.22
C PRO A 141 -5.69 -13.07 6.60
N LEU A 142 -6.04 -13.83 7.64
CA LEU A 142 -5.75 -13.56 9.03
C LEU A 142 -4.80 -14.64 9.54
N LEU A 143 -3.59 -14.27 9.97
CA LEU A 143 -2.58 -15.18 10.51
C LEU A 143 -2.40 -14.95 12.02
N VAL A 144 -2.24 -16.03 12.77
CA VAL A 144 -1.82 -15.97 14.17
C VAL A 144 -0.32 -15.73 14.21
N ASP A 145 0.08 -14.48 14.30
CA ASP A 145 1.49 -14.08 14.36
C ASP A 145 1.65 -12.70 15.02
N PRO A 146 1.51 -12.61 16.34
CA PRO A 146 1.60 -11.33 17.05
C PRO A 146 2.98 -10.67 16.96
N GLU A 147 4.03 -11.45 16.72
CA GLU A 147 5.40 -10.94 16.69
C GLU A 147 5.88 -10.59 15.28
N GLY A 148 5.18 -11.04 14.24
CA GLY A 148 5.55 -10.78 12.85
C GLY A 148 6.64 -11.71 12.32
N ALA A 149 6.74 -12.93 12.84
CA ALA A 149 7.71 -13.93 12.38
C ALA A 149 7.54 -14.28 10.88
N THR A 150 6.29 -14.26 10.39
CA THR A 150 5.95 -14.54 8.98
C THR A 150 6.36 -13.42 8.03
N LEU A 151 6.76 -12.23 8.49
CA LEU A 151 7.18 -11.12 7.64
C LEU A 151 8.37 -11.47 6.74
N ALA A 152 9.30 -12.31 7.24
CA ALA A 152 10.46 -12.77 6.47
C ALA A 152 10.07 -13.57 5.22
N GLU A 153 8.95 -14.28 5.28
CA GLU A 153 8.40 -15.10 4.19
C GLU A 153 7.42 -14.30 3.33
N LEU A 154 6.51 -13.53 3.95
CA LEU A 154 5.55 -12.65 3.26
C LEU A 154 6.23 -11.56 2.43
N LYS A 155 7.37 -11.05 2.88
CA LYS A 155 8.17 -9.98 2.24
C LYS A 155 7.30 -8.79 1.81
N PRO A 156 6.55 -8.17 2.73
CA PRO A 156 5.66 -7.07 2.38
C PRO A 156 6.46 -5.86 1.89
N ARG A 157 5.85 -5.08 1.01
CA ARG A 157 6.37 -3.75 0.68
C ARG A 157 6.02 -2.73 1.76
N TYR A 158 4.89 -2.92 2.42
CA TYR A 158 4.39 -2.02 3.46
C TYR A 158 4.00 -2.80 4.70
N LEU A 159 4.41 -2.29 5.85
CA LEU A 159 3.94 -2.74 7.15
C LEU A 159 3.12 -1.62 7.80
N VAL A 160 1.95 -1.96 8.31
CA VAL A 160 1.11 -1.04 9.09
C VAL A 160 0.88 -1.61 10.47
N ASP A 161 1.42 -0.98 11.52
CA ASP A 161 1.06 -1.33 12.88
C ASP A 161 -0.23 -0.61 13.29
N ALA A 162 -1.26 -1.38 13.49
CA ALA A 162 -2.60 -0.94 13.90
C ALA A 162 -3.11 -1.72 15.13
N ILE A 163 -2.18 -2.22 15.96
CA ILE A 163 -2.51 -2.93 17.22
C ILE A 163 -3.16 -1.97 18.22
N LEU A 164 -2.75 -0.70 18.22
CA LEU A 164 -3.26 0.36 19.10
C LEU A 164 -3.06 0.08 20.62
N ALA A 165 -1.99 -0.61 20.95
CA ALA A 165 -1.63 -0.95 22.34
C ALA A 165 -1.17 0.25 23.17
N LYS A 166 -1.10 1.47 22.61
CA LYS A 166 -0.55 2.70 23.20
C LYS A 166 0.93 2.60 23.61
N GLN A 167 1.59 1.56 23.19
CA GLN A 167 3.01 1.29 23.33
C GLN A 167 3.48 0.45 22.14
N ASN A 168 4.75 0.57 21.79
CA ASN A 168 5.33 -0.26 20.73
C ASN A 168 5.52 -1.69 21.24
N LEU A 169 4.91 -2.66 20.53
CA LEU A 169 5.02 -4.10 20.79
C LEU A 169 5.99 -4.76 19.82
N GLY A 170 7.15 -4.16 19.58
CA GLY A 170 8.24 -4.73 18.80
C GLY A 170 8.22 -4.36 17.32
N THR A 171 7.40 -3.42 16.88
CA THR A 171 7.48 -2.90 15.51
C THR A 171 8.70 -1.99 15.36
N HIS A 172 9.51 -2.24 14.35
CA HIS A 172 10.66 -1.42 14.01
C HIS A 172 10.73 -1.17 12.50
N ARG A 173 11.41 -0.10 12.14
CA ARG A 173 11.41 0.48 10.80
C ARG A 173 11.87 -0.48 9.71
N GLU A 174 12.79 -1.42 10.03
CA GLU A 174 13.39 -2.35 9.09
C GLU A 174 12.52 -3.58 8.78
N MET A 175 11.34 -3.71 9.41
CA MET A 175 10.41 -4.84 9.16
C MET A 175 9.83 -4.83 7.74
N ALA A 176 9.78 -3.66 7.08
CA ALA A 176 9.38 -3.53 5.68
C ALA A 176 10.08 -2.32 5.03
N PRO A 177 10.12 -2.22 3.69
CA PRO A 177 10.63 -1.03 3.00
C PRO A 177 9.94 0.27 3.40
N ILE A 178 8.67 0.20 3.81
CA ILE A 178 7.91 1.32 4.39
C ILE A 178 7.11 0.78 5.56
N THR A 179 7.36 1.33 6.75
CA THR A 179 6.67 0.98 7.99
C THR A 179 5.89 2.19 8.51
N VAL A 180 4.60 1.99 8.77
CA VAL A 180 3.68 3.02 9.28
C VAL A 180 3.02 2.52 10.57
N ALA A 181 2.88 3.38 11.57
CA ALA A 181 2.21 3.03 12.81
C ALA A 181 1.02 3.95 13.11
N LEU A 182 0.00 3.43 13.77
CA LEU A 182 -1.19 4.18 14.15
C LEU A 182 -1.17 4.49 15.66
N GLY A 183 -1.34 5.77 15.98
CA GLY A 183 -1.53 6.24 17.35
C GLY A 183 -0.26 6.34 18.18
N PRO A 184 -0.43 6.55 19.51
CA PRO A 184 0.69 6.77 20.43
C PRO A 184 1.46 5.47 20.70
N GLY A 185 2.71 5.65 21.14
CA GLY A 185 3.63 4.56 21.44
C GLY A 185 4.75 4.40 20.43
N PHE A 186 4.67 5.13 19.31
CA PHE A 186 5.66 5.13 18.23
C PHE A 186 6.24 6.52 18.01
N GLU A 187 7.47 6.56 17.56
CA GLU A 187 8.16 7.77 17.12
C GLU A 187 8.58 7.65 15.66
N ALA A 188 7.97 8.48 14.79
CA ALA A 188 8.32 8.53 13.38
C ALA A 188 9.77 8.99 13.19
N GLY A 189 10.49 8.32 12.31
CA GLY A 189 11.92 8.50 12.08
C GLY A 189 12.82 7.58 12.92
N ARG A 190 12.28 7.00 14.01
CA ARG A 190 12.99 6.01 14.85
C ARG A 190 12.36 4.61 14.73
N ASP A 191 11.09 4.48 15.10
CA ASP A 191 10.40 3.18 15.16
C ASP A 191 9.73 2.82 13.82
N CYS A 192 9.35 3.82 13.04
CA CYS A 192 8.66 3.70 11.76
C CYS A 192 8.93 4.92 10.87
N ASP A 193 8.51 4.88 9.62
CA ASP A 193 8.67 5.98 8.66
C ASP A 193 7.63 7.08 8.88
N ALA A 194 6.43 6.69 9.32
CA ALA A 194 5.37 7.65 9.64
C ALA A 194 4.46 7.14 10.75
N VAL A 195 3.91 8.06 11.53
CA VAL A 195 2.87 7.80 12.51
C VAL A 195 1.59 8.52 12.10
N ILE A 196 0.45 7.83 12.20
CA ILE A 196 -0.87 8.42 11.96
C ILE A 196 -1.49 8.81 13.29
N GLU A 197 -1.87 10.07 13.45
CA GLU A 197 -2.55 10.57 14.64
C GLU A 197 -3.94 9.93 14.80
N THR A 198 -4.19 9.34 15.95
CA THR A 198 -5.47 8.70 16.30
C THR A 198 -6.22 9.40 17.42
N ASN A 199 -5.63 10.43 18.04
CA ASN A 199 -6.32 11.21 19.05
C ASN A 199 -7.50 11.98 18.43
N ARG A 200 -8.68 11.87 19.06
CA ARG A 200 -9.89 12.57 18.61
C ARG A 200 -9.70 14.08 18.69
N GLY A 201 -10.01 14.78 17.62
CA GLY A 201 -9.86 16.23 17.56
C GLY A 201 -9.36 16.71 16.20
N HIS A 202 -8.82 17.90 16.19
CA HIS A 202 -8.46 18.66 14.97
C HIS A 202 -7.36 18.00 14.13
N HIS A 203 -6.54 17.14 14.76
CA HIS A 203 -5.40 16.48 14.14
C HIS A 203 -5.62 15.01 13.82
N LEU A 204 -6.81 14.47 14.04
CA LEU A 204 -7.14 13.08 13.74
C LEU A 204 -6.83 12.76 12.28
N GLY A 205 -6.06 11.69 12.05
CA GLY A 205 -5.63 11.25 10.72
C GLY A 205 -4.43 12.01 10.15
N ARG A 206 -3.85 12.95 10.89
CA ARG A 206 -2.63 13.65 10.46
C ARG A 206 -1.48 12.65 10.34
N VAL A 207 -0.73 12.75 9.24
CA VAL A 207 0.51 12.00 9.03
C VAL A 207 1.67 12.77 9.65
N ILE A 208 2.42 12.08 10.53
CA ILE A 208 3.58 12.60 11.26
C ILE A 208 4.80 11.86 10.71
N TYR A 209 5.74 12.59 10.13
CA TYR A 209 6.98 12.03 9.58
C TYR A 209 8.17 12.16 10.54
N GLN A 210 8.01 12.89 11.64
CA GLN A 210 9.04 13.08 12.66
C GLN A 210 8.40 13.30 14.04
N GLY A 211 8.80 12.49 15.01
CA GLY A 211 8.29 12.53 16.37
C GLY A 211 7.04 11.66 16.61
N PRO A 212 6.47 11.69 17.83
CA PRO A 212 5.37 10.85 18.24
C PRO A 212 3.99 11.47 17.94
N ALA A 213 2.95 10.61 17.89
CA ALA A 213 1.55 11.05 18.02
C ALA A 213 1.23 11.52 19.43
N GLN A 214 0.14 12.26 19.58
CA GLN A 214 -0.30 12.73 20.89
C GLN A 214 -0.69 11.56 21.81
N PRO A 215 -0.28 11.58 23.09
CA PRO A 215 -0.75 10.58 24.05
C PRO A 215 -2.28 10.59 24.12
N ASN A 216 -2.90 9.44 24.00
CA ASN A 216 -4.32 9.30 24.31
C ASN A 216 -4.50 9.42 25.81
N THR A 217 -4.88 10.60 26.27
CA THR A 217 -5.36 10.83 27.65
C THR A 217 -6.78 10.25 27.75
N GLY A 218 -6.91 8.94 27.69
CA GLY A 218 -8.13 8.27 28.11
C GLY A 218 -8.13 8.24 29.63
N ILE A 219 -8.68 9.27 30.25
CA ILE A 219 -9.22 9.22 31.58
C ILE A 219 -10.69 8.88 31.46
#